data_ec3593a72777414ca46b846552af73d7
#
_entry.id   ec3593a72777414ca46b846552af73d7
#
_cell.length_a   1.000
_cell.length_b   1.000
_cell.length_c   1.000
_cell.angle_alpha   90.00
_cell.angle_beta   90.00
_cell.angle_gamma   90.00
#
_symmetry.space_group_name_H-M   'P 1'
#
loop_
_entity.id
_entity.type
_entity.pdbx_description
1 polymer ?
#
loop_
_entity_poly.entity_id
_entity_poly.type
_entity_poly.pdbx_seq_one_letter_code
_entity_poly.pdbx_strand_id
1 'polypeptide(L)'
;MEMIIFGTGMLVLAAGVCLYGRQKERRLLERLESMLEKARSGSFRQEEIDETMVSSVENSMARFLEDSRLAEENMNQRKERVQTMISDISHQTAIPISNILVYSQLLEEDCADPQMREYGTVIRQQGEKLQFLLDSLVKISRLENGIIQTVPQKGELGELACQVKSLMEQKAGEKQISLEVKPGKEKAYAWFDRKWTREALMNLVDNAVKYTPAGGKVTMEVVSYSLFSRIDVRDTGIGIEEEELPEIFQRFYRSRDVLSEEGVGLGLYLAREIVRSQGGYIKVSSKKGEGSVFSVFLPSEKRENVSRL
;
A
#
# COMPACT_ATOMS: atom_id res chain seq x y z
N MET A 1 8.30 -79.78 16.20
CA MET A 1 6.97 -79.20 15.95
C MET A 1 6.72 -77.95 16.84
N GLU A 2 7.03 -78.03 18.14
CA GLU A 2 6.81 -76.92 19.11
C GLU A 2 7.58 -75.67 18.79
N MET A 3 8.86 -75.72 18.32
CA MET A 3 9.64 -74.59 17.93
C MET A 3 9.07 -73.83 16.72
N ILE A 4 8.41 -74.46 15.80
CA ILE A 4 7.78 -73.87 14.63
C ILE A 4 6.50 -73.12 15.05
N ILE A 5 5.72 -73.67 15.97
CA ILE A 5 4.50 -73.07 16.52
C ILE A 5 4.88 -71.82 17.35
N PHE A 6 5.96 -71.84 18.12
CA PHE A 6 6.46 -70.68 18.89
C PHE A 6 6.98 -69.55 17.98
N GLY A 7 7.70 -69.93 16.89
CA GLY A 7 8.20 -68.94 15.91
C GLY A 7 7.06 -68.26 15.12
N THR A 8 6.03 -69.01 14.73
CA THR A 8 4.86 -68.39 14.04
C THR A 8 4.04 -67.49 14.97
N GLY A 9 3.88 -67.85 16.24
CA GLY A 9 3.21 -67.03 17.24
C GLY A 9 3.93 -65.71 17.47
N MET A 10 5.28 -65.72 17.55
CA MET A 10 6.09 -64.54 17.72
C MET A 10 6.03 -63.63 16.50
N LEU A 11 5.99 -64.17 15.28
CA LEU A 11 5.81 -63.42 14.03
C LEU A 11 4.44 -62.74 13.95
N VAL A 12 3.37 -63.40 14.34
CA VAL A 12 2.02 -62.85 14.38
C VAL A 12 1.92 -61.69 15.41
N LEU A 13 2.57 -61.86 16.58
CA LEU A 13 2.62 -60.84 17.61
C LEU A 13 3.42 -59.59 17.13
N ALA A 14 4.56 -59.80 16.47
CA ALA A 14 5.36 -58.74 15.90
C ALA A 14 4.61 -57.98 14.78
N ALA A 15 3.89 -58.71 13.91
CA ALA A 15 3.05 -58.13 12.89
C ALA A 15 1.88 -57.30 13.50
N GLY A 16 1.24 -57.83 14.55
CA GLY A 16 0.19 -57.13 15.29
C GLY A 16 0.68 -55.82 15.94
N VAL A 17 1.85 -55.84 16.59
CA VAL A 17 2.47 -54.63 17.17
C VAL A 17 2.83 -53.61 16.09
N CYS A 18 3.37 -54.07 14.94
CA CYS A 18 3.71 -53.20 13.82
C CYS A 18 2.46 -52.54 13.19
N LEU A 19 1.39 -53.31 13.00
CA LEU A 19 0.11 -52.80 12.49
C LEU A 19 -0.54 -51.83 13.47
N TYR A 20 -0.50 -52.11 14.76
CA TYR A 20 -0.99 -51.20 15.80
C TYR A 20 -0.21 -49.89 15.81
N GLY A 21 1.13 -49.96 15.72
CA GLY A 21 1.98 -48.76 15.63
C GLY A 21 1.65 -47.90 14.42
N ARG A 22 1.53 -48.53 13.22
CA ARG A 22 1.13 -47.84 11.98
C ARG A 22 -0.26 -47.18 12.05
N GLN A 23 -1.23 -47.90 12.67
CA GLN A 23 -2.57 -47.33 12.86
C GLN A 23 -2.56 -46.13 13.80
N LYS A 24 -1.74 -46.17 14.87
CA LYS A 24 -1.60 -45.04 15.81
C LYS A 24 -0.95 -43.81 15.15
N GLU A 25 0.10 -44.00 14.34
CA GLU A 25 0.74 -42.95 13.57
C GLU A 25 -0.21 -42.33 12.55
N ARG A 26 -0.95 -43.13 11.80
CA ARG A 26 -1.95 -42.64 10.85
C ARG A 26 -3.02 -41.77 11.52
N ARG A 27 -3.56 -42.22 12.64
CA ARG A 27 -4.59 -41.46 13.37
C ARG A 27 -4.03 -40.11 13.89
N LEU A 28 -2.77 -40.08 14.32
CA LEU A 28 -2.12 -38.84 14.74
C LEU A 28 -1.99 -37.86 13.57
N LEU A 29 -1.51 -38.36 12.42
CA LEU A 29 -1.36 -37.50 11.22
C LEU A 29 -2.71 -36.95 10.72
N GLU A 30 -3.76 -37.80 10.67
CA GLU A 30 -5.11 -37.40 10.28
C GLU A 30 -5.68 -36.32 11.23
N ARG A 31 -5.42 -36.42 12.54
CA ARG A 31 -5.82 -35.40 13.52
C ARG A 31 -5.06 -34.08 13.34
N LEU A 32 -3.74 -34.15 13.18
CA LEU A 32 -2.92 -32.93 12.93
C LEU A 32 -3.33 -32.23 11.62
N GLU A 33 -3.60 -32.98 10.58
CA GLU A 33 -4.08 -32.46 9.30
C GLU A 33 -5.46 -31.78 9.45
N SER A 34 -6.39 -32.41 10.17
CA SER A 34 -7.68 -31.81 10.48
C SER A 34 -7.58 -30.54 11.30
N MET A 35 -6.66 -30.47 12.29
CA MET A 35 -6.40 -29.27 13.08
C MET A 35 -5.85 -28.13 12.21
N LEU A 36 -4.92 -28.43 11.31
CA LEU A 36 -4.36 -27.45 10.37
C LEU A 36 -5.42 -26.93 9.39
N GLU A 37 -6.29 -27.80 8.90
CA GLU A 37 -7.36 -27.43 7.98
C GLU A 37 -8.41 -26.53 8.66
N LYS A 38 -8.80 -26.86 9.90
CA LYS A 38 -9.67 -26.01 10.73
C LYS A 38 -9.03 -24.68 11.07
N ALA A 39 -7.73 -24.63 11.35
CA ALA A 39 -7.00 -23.39 11.56
C ALA A 39 -6.98 -22.53 10.28
N ARG A 40 -6.74 -23.14 9.12
CA ARG A 40 -6.75 -22.45 7.82
C ARG A 40 -8.12 -21.88 7.45
N SER A 41 -9.20 -22.55 7.86
CA SER A 41 -10.57 -22.08 7.64
C SER A 41 -11.05 -21.07 8.70
N GLY A 42 -10.22 -20.76 9.71
CA GLY A 42 -10.61 -19.88 10.84
C GLY A 42 -11.63 -20.49 11.79
N SER A 43 -11.91 -21.79 11.68
CA SER A 43 -12.92 -22.49 12.48
C SER A 43 -12.34 -23.23 13.70
N PHE A 44 -11.03 -23.17 13.93
CA PHE A 44 -10.38 -23.80 15.07
C PHE A 44 -10.81 -23.14 16.39
N ARG A 45 -11.30 -23.94 17.37
CA ARG A 45 -11.67 -23.51 18.72
C ARG A 45 -11.05 -24.41 19.77
N GLN A 46 -10.67 -23.83 20.90
CA GLN A 46 -10.04 -24.54 22.03
C GLN A 46 -10.95 -25.61 22.66
N GLU A 47 -12.26 -25.49 22.56
CA GLU A 47 -13.24 -26.47 23.06
C GLU A 47 -13.15 -27.84 22.38
N GLU A 48 -12.47 -27.92 21.22
CA GLU A 48 -12.25 -29.15 20.49
C GLU A 48 -10.98 -29.91 20.94
N ILE A 49 -10.27 -29.36 21.95
CA ILE A 49 -9.12 -30.04 22.57
C ILE A 49 -9.68 -31.03 23.60
N ASP A 50 -9.81 -32.31 23.19
CA ASP A 50 -10.24 -33.38 24.08
C ASP A 50 -9.18 -33.60 25.18
N GLU A 51 -9.64 -33.69 26.45
CA GLU A 51 -8.78 -33.97 27.62
C GLU A 51 -8.04 -35.32 27.49
N THR A 52 -8.43 -36.15 26.56
CA THR A 52 -7.80 -37.45 26.24
C THR A 52 -6.65 -37.34 25.25
N MET A 53 -6.22 -36.15 24.84
CA MET A 53 -5.08 -36.00 23.92
C MET A 53 -3.79 -36.58 24.52
N VAL A 54 -3.47 -37.78 24.05
CA VAL A 54 -2.39 -38.64 24.58
C VAL A 54 -1.01 -38.20 24.12
N SER A 55 -0.91 -37.28 23.16
CA SER A 55 0.35 -36.85 22.56
C SER A 55 0.73 -35.43 22.97
N SER A 56 1.94 -35.23 23.47
CA SER A 56 2.50 -33.90 23.76
C SER A 56 2.59 -33.02 22.52
N VAL A 57 2.64 -33.61 21.32
CA VAL A 57 2.67 -32.94 20.03
C VAL A 57 1.31 -32.31 19.70
N GLU A 58 0.21 -33.06 19.89
CA GLU A 58 -1.15 -32.57 19.66
C GLU A 58 -1.45 -31.35 20.57
N ASN A 59 -1.09 -31.47 21.87
CA ASN A 59 -1.26 -30.36 22.81
C ASN A 59 -0.41 -29.13 22.47
N SER A 60 0.83 -29.34 22.03
CA SER A 60 1.72 -28.25 21.61
C SER A 60 1.21 -27.54 20.36
N MET A 61 0.71 -28.33 19.39
CA MET A 61 0.13 -27.79 18.16
C MET A 61 -1.16 -27.03 18.43
N ALA A 62 -2.05 -27.58 19.26
CA ALA A 62 -3.29 -26.91 19.64
C ALA A 62 -3.04 -25.58 20.33
N ARG A 63 -2.07 -25.50 21.27
CA ARG A 63 -1.68 -24.23 21.90
C ARG A 63 -1.11 -23.25 20.89
N PHE A 64 -0.22 -23.69 20.02
CA PHE A 64 0.35 -22.83 18.98
C PHE A 64 -0.72 -22.24 18.06
N LEU A 65 -1.70 -23.03 17.62
CA LEU A 65 -2.80 -22.56 16.78
C LEU A 65 -3.70 -21.57 17.51
N GLU A 66 -3.99 -21.81 18.78
CA GLU A 66 -4.80 -20.90 19.61
C GLU A 66 -4.05 -19.59 19.88
N ASP A 67 -2.77 -19.64 20.24
CA ASP A 67 -1.94 -18.45 20.43
C ASP A 67 -1.84 -17.62 19.14
N SER A 68 -1.70 -18.29 17.99
CA SER A 68 -1.69 -17.65 16.67
C SER A 68 -3.02 -16.97 16.36
N ARG A 69 -4.16 -17.63 16.63
CA ARG A 69 -5.51 -17.08 16.45
C ARG A 69 -5.72 -15.86 17.33
N LEU A 70 -5.38 -15.94 18.61
CA LEU A 70 -5.49 -14.83 19.56
C LEU A 70 -4.57 -13.66 19.17
N ALA A 71 -3.38 -13.94 18.66
CA ALA A 71 -2.47 -12.90 18.16
C ALA A 71 -3.06 -12.17 16.95
N GLU A 72 -3.66 -12.91 16.01
CA GLU A 72 -4.34 -12.33 14.84
C GLU A 72 -5.56 -11.49 15.24
N GLU A 73 -6.42 -12.00 16.13
CA GLU A 73 -7.57 -11.24 16.66
C GLU A 73 -7.14 -9.96 17.36
N ASN A 74 -6.11 -10.03 18.20
CA ASN A 74 -5.55 -8.85 18.88
C ASN A 74 -4.98 -7.84 17.89
N MET A 75 -4.32 -8.32 16.83
CA MET A 75 -3.80 -7.46 15.77
C MET A 75 -4.93 -6.76 15.01
N ASN A 76 -6.00 -7.49 14.66
CA ASN A 76 -7.17 -6.94 13.98
C ASN A 76 -7.88 -5.90 14.86
N GLN A 77 -8.08 -6.17 16.15
CA GLN A 77 -8.66 -5.21 17.08
C GLN A 77 -7.84 -3.93 17.24
N ARG A 78 -6.50 -4.05 17.31
CA ARG A 78 -5.60 -2.88 17.34
C ARG A 78 -5.72 -2.07 16.07
N LYS A 79 -5.79 -2.74 14.94
CA LYS A 79 -5.97 -2.15 13.62
C LYS A 79 -7.27 -1.33 13.55
N GLU A 80 -8.40 -1.92 13.97
CA GLU A 80 -9.70 -1.24 14.02
C GLU A 80 -9.70 -0.02 14.96
N ARG A 81 -9.08 -0.12 16.14
CA ARG A 81 -8.97 1.01 17.07
C ARG A 81 -8.19 2.17 16.48
N VAL A 82 -7.03 1.89 15.83
CA VAL A 82 -6.25 2.91 15.15
C VAL A 82 -7.05 3.56 14.01
N GLN A 83 -7.84 2.77 13.30
CA GLN A 83 -8.74 3.24 12.25
C GLN A 83 -9.77 4.25 12.76
N THR A 84 -10.51 3.85 13.80
CA THR A 84 -11.54 4.69 14.42
C THR A 84 -10.92 5.99 14.91
N MET A 85 -9.80 5.89 15.63
CA MET A 85 -9.09 7.06 16.15
C MET A 85 -8.67 8.04 15.02
N ILE A 86 -8.12 7.54 13.90
CA ILE A 86 -7.72 8.39 12.77
C ILE A 86 -8.94 9.01 12.09
N SER A 87 -10.03 8.25 11.95
CA SER A 87 -11.27 8.77 11.39
C SER A 87 -11.85 9.89 12.26
N ASP A 88 -11.88 9.70 13.58
CA ASP A 88 -12.38 10.68 14.55
C ASP A 88 -11.53 11.95 14.56
N ILE A 89 -10.20 11.81 14.59
CA ILE A 89 -9.28 12.95 14.50
C ILE A 89 -9.52 13.73 13.20
N SER A 90 -9.70 13.02 12.07
CA SER A 90 -9.94 13.66 10.77
C SER A 90 -11.22 14.49 10.79
N HIS A 91 -12.32 13.90 11.25
CA HIS A 91 -13.59 14.61 11.31
C HIS A 91 -13.57 15.78 12.29
N GLN A 92 -12.96 15.61 13.46
CA GLN A 92 -12.89 16.66 14.48
C GLN A 92 -11.93 17.79 14.13
N THR A 93 -10.89 17.54 13.30
CA THR A 93 -9.94 18.57 12.87
C THR A 93 -10.33 19.24 11.56
N ALA A 94 -11.09 18.57 10.69
CA ALA A 94 -11.56 19.16 9.44
C ALA A 94 -12.44 20.39 9.67
N ILE A 95 -13.29 20.39 10.69
CA ILE A 95 -14.21 21.51 11.00
C ILE A 95 -13.43 22.78 11.41
N PRO A 96 -12.52 22.78 12.41
CA PRO A 96 -11.76 23.96 12.76
C PRO A 96 -10.84 24.45 11.63
N ILE A 97 -10.28 23.56 10.83
CA ILE A 97 -9.47 23.93 9.65
C ILE A 97 -10.36 24.65 8.63
N SER A 98 -11.54 24.12 8.31
CA SER A 98 -12.47 24.78 7.39
C SER A 98 -12.89 26.16 7.90
N ASN A 99 -13.11 26.35 9.22
CA ASN A 99 -13.40 27.65 9.79
C ASN A 99 -12.21 28.61 9.62
N ILE A 100 -10.98 28.17 9.87
CA ILE A 100 -9.77 28.97 9.66
C ILE A 100 -9.69 29.44 8.19
N LEU A 101 -9.94 28.54 7.23
CA LEU A 101 -9.93 28.87 5.80
C LEU A 101 -11.00 29.90 5.43
N VAL A 102 -12.22 29.74 5.92
CA VAL A 102 -13.32 30.70 5.68
C VAL A 102 -13.00 32.06 6.25
N TYR A 103 -12.54 32.15 7.50
CA TYR A 103 -12.22 33.44 8.12
C TYR A 103 -10.99 34.09 7.48
N SER A 104 -10.00 33.31 7.04
CA SER A 104 -8.84 33.86 6.32
C SER A 104 -9.25 34.42 4.96
N GLN A 105 -10.18 33.77 4.24
CA GLN A 105 -10.71 34.27 2.98
C GLN A 105 -11.50 35.57 3.18
N LEU A 106 -12.34 35.67 4.21
CA LEU A 106 -13.02 36.93 4.54
C LEU A 106 -12.05 38.07 4.85
N LEU A 107 -10.94 37.79 5.53
CA LEU A 107 -9.87 38.79 5.76
C LEU A 107 -9.20 39.25 4.46
N GLU A 108 -9.01 38.33 3.49
CA GLU A 108 -8.44 38.68 2.17
C GLU A 108 -9.41 39.52 1.33
N GLU A 109 -10.71 39.19 1.34
CA GLU A 109 -11.70 39.85 0.49
C GLU A 109 -12.22 41.18 1.06
N ASP A 110 -12.54 41.23 2.36
CA ASP A 110 -13.27 42.32 2.98
C ASP A 110 -12.40 43.34 3.74
N CYS A 111 -11.13 43.00 4.02
CA CYS A 111 -10.27 43.90 4.79
C CYS A 111 -9.66 45.01 3.93
N ALA A 112 -9.83 46.28 4.33
CA ALA A 112 -9.25 47.42 3.64
C ALA A 112 -7.74 47.57 3.87
N ASP A 113 -7.23 47.04 5.00
CA ASP A 113 -5.83 47.10 5.38
C ASP A 113 -5.00 46.07 4.60
N PRO A 114 -4.00 46.52 3.78
CA PRO A 114 -3.15 45.57 3.01
C PRO A 114 -2.38 44.58 3.88
N GLN A 115 -1.96 44.99 5.08
CA GLN A 115 -1.20 44.13 5.99
C GLN A 115 -2.08 43.02 6.55
N MET A 116 -3.34 43.33 6.87
CA MET A 116 -4.31 42.33 7.33
C MET A 116 -4.67 41.34 6.21
N ARG A 117 -4.77 41.78 4.96
CA ARG A 117 -4.96 40.88 3.79
C ARG A 117 -3.78 39.93 3.63
N GLU A 118 -2.56 40.41 3.78
CA GLU A 118 -1.36 39.58 3.73
C GLU A 118 -1.39 38.49 4.83
N TYR A 119 -1.77 38.86 6.06
CA TYR A 119 -1.96 37.86 7.13
C TYR A 119 -3.07 36.84 6.81
N GLY A 120 -4.18 37.26 6.22
CA GLY A 120 -5.22 36.39 5.73
C GLY A 120 -4.67 35.34 4.75
N THR A 121 -3.89 35.77 3.76
CA THR A 121 -3.24 34.89 2.77
C THR A 121 -2.32 33.88 3.43
N VAL A 122 -1.48 34.30 4.37
CA VAL A 122 -0.58 33.41 5.09
C VAL A 122 -1.36 32.36 5.91
N ILE A 123 -2.40 32.80 6.62
CA ILE A 123 -3.24 31.88 7.43
C ILE A 123 -3.93 30.87 6.52
N ARG A 124 -4.49 31.28 5.38
CA ARG A 124 -5.11 30.39 4.41
C ARG A 124 -4.14 29.34 3.90
N GLN A 125 -2.95 29.75 3.48
CA GLN A 125 -1.91 28.82 3.01
C GLN A 125 -1.53 27.78 4.07
N GLN A 126 -1.39 28.20 5.34
CA GLN A 126 -1.11 27.26 6.42
C GLN A 126 -2.30 26.32 6.71
N GLY A 127 -3.53 26.81 6.61
CA GLY A 127 -4.74 26.01 6.74
C GLY A 127 -4.87 24.95 5.64
N GLU A 128 -4.65 25.34 4.38
CA GLU A 128 -4.64 24.42 3.22
C GLU A 128 -3.57 23.33 3.37
N LYS A 129 -2.38 23.72 3.84
CA LYS A 129 -1.30 22.78 4.11
C LYS A 129 -1.66 21.79 5.21
N LEU A 130 -2.29 22.25 6.29
CA LEU A 130 -2.74 21.40 7.39
C LEU A 130 -3.85 20.43 6.94
N GLN A 131 -4.80 20.91 6.14
CA GLN A 131 -5.85 20.05 5.55
C GLN A 131 -5.24 18.98 4.65
N PHE A 132 -4.31 19.33 3.77
CA PHE A 132 -3.62 18.36 2.92
C PHE A 132 -2.86 17.30 3.73
N LEU A 133 -2.20 17.71 4.82
CA LEU A 133 -1.52 16.81 5.75
C LEU A 133 -2.47 15.77 6.34
N LEU A 134 -3.59 16.27 6.87
CA LEU A 134 -4.60 15.44 7.51
C LEU A 134 -5.20 14.43 6.53
N ASP A 135 -5.63 14.90 5.36
CA ASP A 135 -6.22 14.07 4.31
C ASP A 135 -5.24 12.99 3.83
N SER A 136 -3.97 13.36 3.67
CA SER A 136 -2.92 12.41 3.27
C SER A 136 -2.66 11.36 4.34
N LEU A 137 -2.60 11.77 5.61
CA LEU A 137 -2.39 10.84 6.74
C LEU A 137 -3.53 9.83 6.86
N VAL A 138 -4.77 10.29 6.70
CA VAL A 138 -5.97 9.43 6.71
C VAL A 138 -5.95 8.42 5.56
N LYS A 139 -5.64 8.89 4.34
CA LYS A 139 -5.54 8.01 3.17
C LYS A 139 -4.46 6.95 3.35
N ILE A 140 -3.27 7.37 3.81
CA ILE A 140 -2.15 6.46 4.10
C ILE A 140 -2.57 5.42 5.13
N SER A 141 -3.12 5.85 6.26
CA SER A 141 -3.56 4.94 7.30
C SER A 141 -4.60 3.94 6.81
N ARG A 142 -5.60 4.39 6.04
CA ARG A 142 -6.62 3.51 5.47
C ARG A 142 -6.05 2.51 4.46
N LEU A 143 -5.07 2.91 3.66
CA LEU A 143 -4.38 2.02 2.71
C LEU A 143 -3.55 0.96 3.43
N GLU A 144 -2.72 1.35 4.40
CA GLU A 144 -1.86 0.44 5.17
C GLU A 144 -2.64 -0.58 5.98
N ASN A 145 -3.76 -0.14 6.52
CA ASN A 145 -4.64 -1.01 7.28
C ASN A 145 -5.55 -1.87 6.38
N GLY A 146 -5.47 -1.74 5.03
CA GLY A 146 -6.28 -2.51 4.09
C GLY A 146 -7.77 -2.20 4.14
N ILE A 147 -8.15 -1.02 4.65
CA ILE A 147 -9.52 -0.51 4.69
C ILE A 147 -9.92 -0.03 3.31
N ILE A 148 -9.00 0.68 2.66
CA ILE A 148 -9.17 1.00 1.25
C ILE A 148 -8.85 -0.28 0.49
N GLN A 149 -9.91 -0.95 0.05
CA GLN A 149 -9.80 -2.03 -0.90
C GLN A 149 -9.81 -1.41 -2.30
N THR A 150 -8.64 -1.44 -2.95
CA THR A 150 -8.57 -1.10 -4.37
C THR A 150 -9.32 -2.15 -5.17
N VAL A 151 -10.10 -1.70 -6.18
CA VAL A 151 -10.84 -2.58 -7.09
C VAL A 151 -10.20 -2.50 -8.47
N PRO A 152 -9.13 -3.27 -8.74
CA PRO A 152 -8.45 -3.23 -10.03
C PRO A 152 -9.37 -3.70 -11.15
N GLN A 153 -9.44 -2.91 -12.21
CA GLN A 153 -10.14 -3.21 -13.46
C GLN A 153 -9.16 -3.08 -14.62
N LYS A 154 -9.40 -3.82 -15.69
CA LYS A 154 -8.58 -3.67 -16.91
C LYS A 154 -8.83 -2.30 -17.52
N GLY A 155 -7.77 -1.52 -17.68
CA GLY A 155 -7.83 -0.17 -18.24
C GLY A 155 -6.63 0.14 -19.12
N GLU A 156 -6.78 1.12 -20.01
CA GLU A 156 -5.71 1.64 -20.86
C GLU A 156 -4.93 2.73 -20.11
N LEU A 157 -3.63 2.56 -19.96
CA LEU A 157 -2.77 3.51 -19.24
C LEU A 157 -2.60 4.84 -19.98
N GLY A 158 -2.66 4.82 -21.32
CA GLY A 158 -2.60 6.03 -22.13
C GLY A 158 -3.77 6.98 -21.86
N GLU A 159 -4.98 6.44 -21.73
CA GLU A 159 -6.16 7.26 -21.35
C GLU A 159 -5.98 7.88 -19.96
N LEU A 160 -5.46 7.12 -19.01
CA LEU A 160 -5.21 7.62 -17.66
C LEU A 160 -4.17 8.73 -17.65
N ALA A 161 -3.08 8.58 -18.42
CA ALA A 161 -2.06 9.61 -18.58
C ALA A 161 -2.63 10.91 -19.18
N CYS A 162 -3.49 10.80 -20.19
CA CYS A 162 -4.17 11.95 -20.78
C CYS A 162 -5.09 12.66 -19.77
N GLN A 163 -5.80 11.92 -18.93
CA GLN A 163 -6.64 12.50 -17.88
C GLN A 163 -5.79 13.25 -16.85
N VAL A 164 -4.66 12.66 -16.39
CA VAL A 164 -3.73 13.33 -15.46
C VAL A 164 -3.14 14.57 -16.09
N LYS A 165 -2.72 14.51 -17.36
CA LYS A 165 -2.26 15.69 -18.09
C LYS A 165 -3.29 16.82 -18.04
N SER A 166 -4.53 16.55 -18.43
CA SER A 166 -5.60 17.55 -18.46
C SER A 166 -5.85 18.21 -17.11
N LEU A 167 -5.75 17.45 -16.01
CA LEU A 167 -5.91 17.97 -14.66
C LEU A 167 -4.72 18.84 -14.18
N MET A 168 -3.53 18.57 -14.70
CA MET A 168 -2.28 19.25 -14.29
C MET A 168 -1.84 20.34 -15.26
N GLU A 169 -2.50 20.50 -16.41
CA GLU A 169 -2.10 21.39 -17.50
C GLU A 169 -2.09 22.86 -17.08
N GLN A 170 -3.09 23.29 -16.30
CA GLN A 170 -3.14 24.66 -15.78
C GLN A 170 -1.95 24.94 -14.86
N LYS A 171 -1.71 24.07 -13.87
CA LYS A 171 -0.60 24.22 -12.90
C LYS A 171 0.77 24.20 -13.59
N ALA A 172 0.95 23.34 -14.59
CA ALA A 172 2.17 23.30 -15.39
C ALA A 172 2.33 24.59 -16.20
N GLY A 173 1.24 25.11 -16.81
CA GLY A 173 1.22 26.33 -17.58
C GLY A 173 1.57 27.57 -16.75
N GLU A 174 1.06 27.69 -15.53
CA GLU A 174 1.37 28.77 -14.58
C GLU A 174 2.89 28.86 -14.28
N LYS A 175 3.56 27.71 -14.28
CA LYS A 175 5.02 27.62 -14.10
C LYS A 175 5.80 27.56 -15.42
N GLN A 176 5.14 27.75 -16.57
CA GLN A 176 5.73 27.68 -17.91
C GLN A 176 6.42 26.32 -18.21
N ILE A 177 5.86 25.22 -17.72
CA ILE A 177 6.37 23.88 -17.93
C ILE A 177 5.57 23.20 -19.04
N SER A 178 6.29 22.62 -20.01
CA SER A 178 5.67 21.77 -21.05
C SER A 178 5.29 20.41 -20.48
N LEU A 179 3.98 20.11 -20.40
CA LEU A 179 3.48 18.81 -19.95
C LEU A 179 2.97 18.00 -21.14
N GLU A 180 3.62 16.89 -21.44
CA GLU A 180 3.31 16.06 -22.61
C GLU A 180 3.02 14.62 -22.24
N VAL A 181 2.14 13.97 -23.01
CA VAL A 181 1.96 12.52 -23.02
C VAL A 181 2.51 11.99 -24.34
N LYS A 182 3.52 11.13 -24.28
CA LYS A 182 4.03 10.45 -25.46
C LYS A 182 3.20 9.19 -25.69
N PRO A 183 2.61 9.04 -26.88
CA PRO A 183 1.93 7.79 -27.22
C PRO A 183 2.96 6.66 -27.22
N GLY A 184 2.63 5.55 -26.56
CA GLY A 184 3.40 4.31 -26.68
C GLY A 184 3.33 3.75 -28.11
N LYS A 185 4.22 2.85 -28.47
CA LYS A 185 4.19 2.15 -29.77
C LYS A 185 2.93 1.31 -29.92
N GLU A 186 2.39 0.82 -28.81
CA GLU A 186 1.18 0.01 -28.71
C GLU A 186 0.33 0.47 -27.51
N LYS A 187 -0.97 0.14 -27.53
CA LYS A 187 -1.84 0.37 -26.40
C LYS A 187 -1.42 -0.51 -25.22
N ALA A 188 -1.13 0.11 -24.09
CA ALA A 188 -0.76 -0.59 -22.88
C ALA A 188 -1.96 -0.71 -21.93
N TYR A 189 -2.33 -1.95 -21.66
CA TYR A 189 -3.40 -2.29 -20.72
C TYR A 189 -2.80 -2.83 -19.42
N ALA A 190 -3.41 -2.44 -18.29
CA ALA A 190 -3.07 -2.97 -16.97
C ALA A 190 -4.33 -3.20 -16.14
N TRP A 191 -4.19 -3.95 -15.06
CA TRP A 191 -5.21 -4.08 -14.01
C TRP A 191 -4.91 -3.09 -12.90
N PHE A 192 -5.77 -2.08 -12.76
CA PHE A 192 -5.60 -1.02 -11.76
C PHE A 192 -6.94 -0.39 -11.36
N ASP A 193 -6.99 0.18 -10.18
CA ASP A 193 -8.08 1.05 -9.73
C ASP A 193 -7.87 2.45 -10.32
N ARG A 194 -8.76 2.87 -11.21
CA ARG A 194 -8.63 4.13 -11.96
C ARG A 194 -8.56 5.36 -11.04
N LYS A 195 -9.34 5.38 -9.96
CA LYS A 195 -9.36 6.49 -9.02
C LYS A 195 -8.03 6.62 -8.28
N TRP A 196 -7.58 5.53 -7.68
CA TRP A 196 -6.37 5.52 -6.86
C TRP A 196 -5.10 5.66 -7.71
N THR A 197 -5.04 5.01 -8.86
CA THR A 197 -3.85 5.14 -9.74
C THR A 197 -3.74 6.54 -10.32
N ARG A 198 -4.88 7.19 -10.65
CA ARG A 198 -4.87 8.61 -11.03
C ARG A 198 -4.30 9.49 -9.92
N GLU A 199 -4.69 9.26 -8.66
CA GLU A 199 -4.15 10.00 -7.51
C GLU A 199 -2.65 9.77 -7.34
N ALA A 200 -2.16 8.54 -7.49
CA ALA A 200 -0.72 8.25 -7.45
C ALA A 200 0.03 8.99 -8.55
N LEU A 201 -0.45 8.96 -9.79
CA LEU A 201 0.16 9.67 -10.90
C LEU A 201 0.11 11.20 -10.72
N MET A 202 -0.98 11.74 -10.19
CA MET A 202 -1.05 13.17 -9.87
C MET A 202 0.01 13.59 -8.86
N ASN A 203 0.26 12.79 -7.81
CA ASN A 203 1.33 13.06 -6.85
C ASN A 203 2.73 13.05 -7.52
N LEU A 204 2.97 12.14 -8.46
CA LEU A 204 4.24 12.08 -9.20
C LEU A 204 4.39 13.25 -10.16
N VAL A 205 3.34 13.60 -10.92
CA VAL A 205 3.36 14.72 -11.88
C VAL A 205 3.43 16.05 -11.13
N ASP A 206 2.76 16.18 -9.98
CA ASP A 206 2.84 17.37 -9.14
C ASP A 206 4.28 17.62 -8.65
N ASN A 207 4.95 16.57 -8.18
CA ASN A 207 6.37 16.66 -7.84
C ASN A 207 7.23 17.03 -9.04
N ALA A 208 7.00 16.42 -10.20
CA ALA A 208 7.73 16.71 -11.44
C ALA A 208 7.58 18.19 -11.83
N VAL A 209 6.35 18.73 -11.82
CA VAL A 209 6.08 20.15 -12.10
C VAL A 209 6.72 21.05 -11.04
N LYS A 210 6.64 20.66 -9.78
CA LYS A 210 7.15 21.43 -8.66
C LYS A 210 8.67 21.61 -8.73
N TYR A 211 9.42 20.53 -9.00
CA TYR A 211 10.88 20.53 -8.97
C TYR A 211 11.54 20.77 -10.34
N THR A 212 10.75 21.02 -11.36
CA THR A 212 11.25 21.45 -12.67
C THR A 212 11.28 23.00 -12.72
N PRO A 213 12.38 23.61 -13.12
CA PRO A 213 12.45 25.07 -13.36
C PRO A 213 11.51 25.52 -14.47
N ALA A 214 11.17 26.81 -14.48
CA ALA A 214 10.38 27.43 -15.56
C ALA A 214 11.06 27.20 -16.93
N GLY A 215 10.26 26.91 -17.95
CA GLY A 215 10.75 26.53 -19.30
C GLY A 215 11.16 25.07 -19.43
N GLY A 216 11.11 24.28 -18.34
CA GLY A 216 11.41 22.87 -18.39
C GLY A 216 10.27 22.00 -18.94
N LYS A 217 10.46 20.69 -18.87
CA LYS A 217 9.55 19.73 -19.49
C LYS A 217 9.23 18.56 -18.55
N VAL A 218 7.95 18.18 -18.50
CA VAL A 218 7.48 16.94 -17.88
C VAL A 218 6.81 16.06 -18.93
N THR A 219 7.19 14.79 -19.00
CA THR A 219 6.69 13.86 -20.01
C THR A 219 6.17 12.60 -19.34
N MET A 220 4.97 12.17 -19.67
CA MET A 220 4.46 10.84 -19.37
C MET A 220 4.62 9.93 -20.60
N GLU A 221 5.23 8.76 -20.40
CA GLU A 221 5.43 7.77 -21.47
C GLU A 221 4.91 6.41 -21.00
N VAL A 222 4.15 5.72 -21.86
CA VAL A 222 3.53 4.44 -21.53
C VAL A 222 4.18 3.32 -22.33
N VAL A 223 4.56 2.24 -21.63
CA VAL A 223 5.23 1.08 -22.25
C VAL A 223 4.54 -0.20 -21.77
N SER A 224 4.25 -1.10 -22.70
CA SER A 224 3.69 -2.43 -22.41
C SER A 224 4.78 -3.47 -22.33
N TYR A 225 4.70 -4.35 -21.31
CA TYR A 225 5.50 -5.57 -21.17
C TYR A 225 4.57 -6.75 -20.92
N SER A 226 5.09 -7.96 -20.97
CA SER A 226 4.30 -9.19 -20.81
C SER A 226 3.61 -9.31 -19.44
N LEU A 227 4.32 -9.02 -18.34
CA LEU A 227 3.83 -9.18 -16.97
C LEU A 227 3.32 -7.88 -16.35
N PHE A 228 3.82 -6.75 -16.82
CA PHE A 228 3.49 -5.41 -16.31
C PHE A 228 3.35 -4.44 -17.46
N SER A 229 2.51 -3.43 -17.29
CA SER A 229 2.56 -2.22 -18.09
C SER A 229 3.14 -1.10 -17.24
N ARG A 230 3.96 -0.25 -17.84
CA ARG A 230 4.70 0.81 -17.16
C ARG A 230 4.27 2.18 -17.67
N ILE A 231 4.14 3.11 -16.76
CA ILE A 231 4.03 4.53 -17.06
C ILE A 231 5.21 5.26 -16.41
N ASP A 232 5.98 5.96 -17.20
CA ASP A 232 7.10 6.80 -16.76
C ASP A 232 6.64 8.25 -16.66
N VAL A 233 6.92 8.88 -15.54
CA VAL A 233 6.84 10.32 -15.34
C VAL A 233 8.27 10.84 -15.31
N ARG A 234 8.67 11.52 -16.38
CA ARG A 234 10.02 12.08 -16.56
C ARG A 234 9.95 13.59 -16.42
N ASP A 235 10.85 14.16 -15.66
CA ASP A 235 11.07 15.60 -15.55
C ASP A 235 12.49 15.99 -15.99
N THR A 236 12.67 17.28 -16.27
CA THR A 236 13.96 17.92 -16.52
C THR A 236 14.34 18.85 -15.36
N GLY A 237 14.00 18.42 -14.17
CA GLY A 237 14.17 19.19 -12.94
C GLY A 237 15.56 19.10 -12.34
N ILE A 238 15.65 19.47 -11.08
CA ILE A 238 16.90 19.51 -10.31
C ILE A 238 17.55 18.15 -10.10
N GLY A 239 16.82 17.05 -10.33
CA GLY A 239 17.26 15.69 -10.02
C GLY A 239 17.39 15.42 -8.52
N ILE A 240 17.81 14.21 -8.19
CA ILE A 240 17.92 13.69 -6.82
C ILE A 240 19.30 13.06 -6.67
N GLU A 241 19.98 13.30 -5.55
CA GLU A 241 21.25 12.65 -5.23
C GLU A 241 21.06 11.14 -5.05
N GLU A 242 22.05 10.36 -5.43
CA GLU A 242 21.97 8.89 -5.39
C GLU A 242 21.76 8.37 -3.95
N GLU A 243 22.39 9.03 -2.98
CA GLU A 243 22.26 8.71 -1.56
C GLU A 243 20.85 8.92 -1.02
N GLU A 244 20.08 9.85 -1.60
CA GLU A 244 18.72 10.18 -1.19
C GLU A 244 17.66 9.22 -1.78
N LEU A 245 17.95 8.53 -2.90
CA LEU A 245 16.98 7.68 -3.60
C LEU A 245 16.28 6.64 -2.71
N PRO A 246 16.94 5.99 -1.75
CA PRO A 246 16.26 5.06 -0.84
C PRO A 246 15.28 5.75 0.13
N GLU A 247 15.50 7.02 0.43
CA GLU A 247 14.78 7.77 1.46
C GLU A 247 13.58 8.56 0.93
N ILE A 248 13.57 8.94 -0.36
CA ILE A 248 12.51 9.80 -0.94
C ILE A 248 11.09 9.24 -0.80
N PHE A 249 10.96 7.95 -0.57
CA PHE A 249 9.68 7.27 -0.31
C PHE A 249 9.36 7.12 1.19
N GLN A 250 10.18 7.66 2.09
CA GLN A 250 9.85 7.69 3.52
C GLN A 250 8.82 8.79 3.80
N ARG A 251 8.04 8.59 4.89
CA ARG A 251 7.06 9.60 5.32
C ARG A 251 7.80 10.84 5.82
N PHE A 252 7.31 12.02 5.42
CA PHE A 252 7.84 13.33 5.81
C PHE A 252 9.27 13.60 5.33
N TYR A 253 9.83 12.71 4.48
CA TYR A 253 11.15 12.95 3.94
C TYR A 253 11.12 14.11 2.93
N ARG A 254 12.10 14.99 3.05
CA ARG A 254 12.37 16.11 2.13
C ARG A 254 13.88 16.30 2.02
N SER A 255 14.39 16.35 0.80
CA SER A 255 15.78 16.68 0.57
C SER A 255 16.10 18.08 1.12
N ARG A 256 17.32 18.26 1.60
CA ARG A 256 17.79 19.55 2.13
C ARG A 256 17.74 20.66 1.08
N ASP A 257 17.94 20.32 -0.17
CA ASP A 257 17.97 21.26 -1.29
C ASP A 257 16.59 21.85 -1.64
N VAL A 258 15.53 21.22 -1.17
CA VAL A 258 14.14 21.63 -1.48
C VAL A 258 13.31 21.96 -0.24
N LEU A 259 13.96 22.24 0.89
CA LEU A 259 13.27 22.63 2.13
C LEU A 259 12.49 23.92 2.01
N SER A 260 12.93 24.86 1.14
CA SER A 260 12.24 26.13 0.84
C SER A 260 10.99 25.96 -0.02
N GLU A 261 10.89 24.84 -0.78
CA GLU A 261 9.75 24.61 -1.63
C GLU A 261 8.54 24.13 -0.80
N GLU A 262 7.32 24.41 -1.24
CA GLU A 262 6.11 23.92 -0.57
C GLU A 262 6.04 22.41 -0.58
N GLY A 263 5.53 21.79 0.49
CA GLY A 263 5.26 20.36 0.54
C GLY A 263 5.54 19.73 1.89
N VAL A 264 5.01 18.53 2.07
CA VAL A 264 4.96 17.86 3.37
C VAL A 264 5.78 16.55 3.38
N GLY A 265 6.21 16.07 2.21
CA GLY A 265 6.93 14.80 2.11
C GLY A 265 6.03 13.56 2.25
N LEU A 266 4.74 13.65 1.91
CA LEU A 266 3.81 12.52 1.95
C LEU A 266 3.40 12.01 0.56
N GLY A 267 3.53 12.82 -0.50
CA GLY A 267 3.01 12.49 -1.84
C GLY A 267 3.65 11.25 -2.46
N LEU A 268 4.99 11.14 -2.41
CA LEU A 268 5.71 9.96 -2.94
C LEU A 268 5.41 8.70 -2.15
N TYR A 269 5.34 8.82 -0.82
CA TYR A 269 4.95 7.70 0.03
C TYR A 269 3.54 7.21 -0.31
N LEU A 270 2.56 8.12 -0.41
CA LEU A 270 1.17 7.79 -0.77
C LEU A 270 1.10 7.14 -2.16
N ALA A 271 1.80 7.69 -3.16
CA ALA A 271 1.86 7.11 -4.49
C ALA A 271 2.38 5.67 -4.47
N ARG A 272 3.45 5.39 -3.72
CA ARG A 272 4.00 4.04 -3.55
C ARG A 272 3.02 3.08 -2.91
N GLU A 273 2.35 3.48 -1.83
CA GLU A 273 1.39 2.62 -1.14
C GLU A 273 0.15 2.33 -1.99
N ILE A 274 -0.35 3.31 -2.75
CA ILE A 274 -1.42 3.12 -3.73
C ILE A 274 -1.04 2.09 -4.80
N VAL A 275 0.14 2.22 -5.39
CA VAL A 275 0.59 1.29 -6.44
C VAL A 275 0.83 -0.10 -5.86
N ARG A 276 1.43 -0.19 -4.66
CA ARG A 276 1.68 -1.45 -3.96
C ARG A 276 0.39 -2.19 -3.60
N SER A 277 -0.65 -1.48 -3.16
CA SER A 277 -1.95 -2.09 -2.81
C SER A 277 -2.62 -2.80 -4.00
N GLN A 278 -2.20 -2.49 -5.22
CA GLN A 278 -2.69 -3.07 -6.48
C GLN A 278 -1.74 -4.13 -7.06
N GLY A 279 -0.70 -4.52 -6.30
CA GLY A 279 0.30 -5.50 -6.76
C GLY A 279 1.33 -4.93 -7.73
N GLY A 280 1.38 -3.60 -7.88
CA GLY A 280 2.39 -2.87 -8.64
C GLY A 280 3.58 -2.43 -7.79
N TYR A 281 4.49 -1.68 -8.39
CA TYR A 281 5.62 -1.05 -7.70
C TYR A 281 6.09 0.20 -8.45
N ILE A 282 6.85 1.06 -7.77
CA ILE A 282 7.47 2.25 -8.36
C ILE A 282 8.99 2.09 -8.32
N LYS A 283 9.65 2.42 -9.43
CA LYS A 283 11.10 2.61 -9.51
C LYS A 283 11.43 4.07 -9.79
N VAL A 284 12.57 4.52 -9.33
CA VAL A 284 13.11 5.85 -9.60
C VAL A 284 14.49 5.72 -10.20
N SER A 285 14.79 6.58 -11.17
CA SER A 285 16.12 6.81 -11.72
C SER A 285 16.30 8.32 -11.83
N SER A 286 17.31 8.86 -11.20
CA SER A 286 17.55 10.30 -11.18
C SER A 286 19.04 10.59 -11.09
N LYS A 287 19.43 11.75 -11.58
CA LYS A 287 20.77 12.28 -11.43
C LYS A 287 20.68 13.78 -11.19
N LYS A 288 21.39 14.26 -10.20
CA LYS A 288 21.41 15.67 -9.83
C LYS A 288 21.74 16.56 -11.05
N GLY A 289 20.89 17.55 -11.30
CA GLY A 289 21.00 18.50 -12.43
C GLY A 289 20.49 17.95 -13.78
N GLU A 290 20.09 16.67 -13.89
CA GLU A 290 19.62 16.06 -15.15
C GLU A 290 18.12 15.70 -15.12
N GLY A 291 17.47 15.82 -13.94
CA GLY A 291 16.07 15.46 -13.74
C GLY A 291 15.86 14.04 -13.23
N SER A 292 14.60 13.62 -13.20
CA SER A 292 14.21 12.32 -12.63
C SER A 292 13.23 11.57 -13.54
N VAL A 293 13.17 10.25 -13.36
CA VAL A 293 12.19 9.37 -13.99
C VAL A 293 11.59 8.48 -12.91
N PHE A 294 10.29 8.67 -12.67
CA PHE A 294 9.50 7.79 -11.82
C PHE A 294 8.72 6.80 -12.69
N SER A 295 9.02 5.53 -12.57
CA SER A 295 8.43 4.45 -13.35
C SER A 295 7.43 3.67 -12.50
N VAL A 296 6.14 3.76 -12.83
CA VAL A 296 5.04 3.04 -12.17
C VAL A 296 4.75 1.77 -12.95
N PHE A 297 4.88 0.62 -12.32
CA PHE A 297 4.61 -0.70 -12.89
C PHE A 297 3.29 -1.23 -12.34
N LEU A 298 2.36 -1.58 -13.22
CA LEU A 298 1.06 -2.16 -12.89
C LEU A 298 0.88 -3.51 -13.58
N PRO A 299 0.25 -4.52 -12.94
CA PRO A 299 0.09 -5.85 -13.51
C PRO A 299 -0.68 -5.82 -14.85
N SER A 300 -0.17 -6.50 -15.88
CA SER A 300 -0.85 -6.66 -17.16
C SER A 300 -1.98 -7.69 -17.12
N GLU A 301 -1.93 -8.62 -16.16
CA GLU A 301 -2.93 -9.65 -15.92
C GLU A 301 -3.57 -9.51 -14.53
N LYS A 302 -4.81 -9.98 -14.40
CA LYS A 302 -5.50 -10.02 -13.11
C LYS A 302 -4.74 -10.98 -12.18
N ARG A 303 -4.16 -10.44 -11.11
CA ARG A 303 -3.66 -11.31 -10.03
C ARG A 303 -4.88 -11.87 -9.31
N GLU A 304 -5.03 -13.19 -9.33
CA GLU A 304 -5.88 -13.85 -8.36
C GLU A 304 -5.33 -13.51 -6.97
N ASN A 305 -6.21 -13.01 -6.10
CA ASN A 305 -5.84 -12.79 -4.70
C ASN A 305 -5.37 -14.13 -4.15
N VAL A 306 -4.07 -14.35 -4.15
CA VAL A 306 -3.48 -15.35 -3.25
C VAL A 306 -3.72 -14.74 -1.88
N SER A 307 -4.83 -15.17 -1.26
CA SER A 307 -5.13 -14.86 0.14
C SER A 307 -3.83 -15.03 0.90
N ARG A 308 -3.43 -13.94 1.57
CA ARG A 308 -2.24 -13.92 2.42
C ARG A 308 -2.34 -15.11 3.36
N LEU A 309 -1.48 -16.12 3.11
CA LEU A 309 -1.18 -17.18 4.05
C LEU A 309 -0.51 -16.58 5.26
#